data_9936b5850a6b4061c6219cfe5aba3915
#
_entry.id   9936b5850a6b4061c6219cfe5aba3915
#
_cell.length_a   1.000
_cell.length_b   1.000
_cell.length_c   1.000
_cell.angle_alpha   90.00
_cell.angle_beta   90.00
_cell.angle_gamma   90.00
#
_symmetry.space_group_name_H-M   'P 1'
#
loop_
_entity.id
_entity.type
_entity.pdbx_description
1 polymer ?
#
loop_
_entity_poly.entity_id
_entity_poly.type
_entity_poly.pdbx_seq_one_letter_code
_entity_poly.pdbx_strand_id
1 'polypeptide(L)'
;MDSFQNEKKLYGLIGYPLGHSFSMEYFNEKFESENINAEYMNFEIEDIGDLMEVIAEYPNLCGLNVTYPYKEQVLPYLTSIDDAAKAIGAVNVIKITRGPKDNDVELRGYNSDTIGFMKSVEPFVNENRKKAMVLGTGGASKAVTYALRKLGIEVMLVSRQKSAATHTYDELTKAMVNEHKIIVNATPLGMFPHTDTCPDFPYRFLGKSHLCYDLIYN
;
A
#
# COMPACT_ATOMS: atom_id res chain seq x y z
N MET A 1 15.38 -35.99 -4.74
CA MET A 1 14.49 -35.22 -3.85
C MET A 1 15.40 -34.54 -2.85
N ASP A 2 15.22 -33.24 -2.58
CA ASP A 2 15.92 -32.40 -1.58
C ASP A 2 17.18 -31.59 -2.01
N SER A 3 17.26 -31.07 -3.22
CA SER A 3 18.27 -30.05 -3.53
C SER A 3 17.81 -28.61 -3.28
N PHE A 4 16.51 -28.36 -3.12
CA PHE A 4 15.95 -27.00 -2.95
C PHE A 4 15.80 -26.54 -1.48
N GLN A 5 16.05 -27.41 -0.48
CA GLN A 5 15.89 -27.04 0.94
C GLN A 5 17.02 -26.16 1.52
N ASN A 6 18.11 -25.97 0.79
CA ASN A 6 19.28 -25.21 1.27
C ASN A 6 19.57 -23.92 0.47
N GLU A 7 18.76 -23.60 -0.54
CA GLU A 7 18.93 -22.34 -1.28
C GLU A 7 18.38 -21.16 -0.48
N LYS A 8 19.16 -20.07 -0.48
CA LYS A 8 18.76 -18.80 0.16
C LYS A 8 17.51 -18.27 -0.53
N LYS A 9 16.41 -18.11 0.20
CA LYS A 9 15.17 -17.56 -0.33
C LYS A 9 15.35 -16.09 -0.64
N LEU A 10 14.80 -15.64 -1.76
CA LEU A 10 14.80 -14.24 -2.14
C LEU A 10 13.40 -13.65 -1.99
N TYR A 11 13.35 -12.44 -1.45
CA TYR A 11 12.19 -11.59 -1.38
C TYR A 11 12.55 -10.20 -1.91
N GLY A 12 11.58 -9.35 -2.20
CA GLY A 12 11.94 -8.03 -2.61
C GLY A 12 10.79 -7.02 -2.68
N LEU A 13 11.15 -5.82 -3.08
CA LEU A 13 10.24 -4.71 -3.33
C LEU A 13 10.30 -4.36 -4.81
N ILE A 14 9.12 -4.29 -5.45
CA ILE A 14 8.97 -3.81 -6.82
C ILE A 14 8.26 -2.45 -6.83
N GLY A 15 8.80 -1.49 -7.56
CA GLY A 15 8.28 -0.12 -7.67
C GLY A 15 9.16 0.77 -8.53
N TYR A 16 8.76 2.05 -8.71
CA TYR A 16 9.57 3.04 -9.43
C TYR A 16 9.14 4.49 -9.09
N PRO A 17 10.09 5.39 -8.78
CA PRO A 17 11.46 5.08 -8.32
C PRO A 17 11.43 4.51 -6.88
N LEU A 18 12.41 3.66 -6.54
CA LEU A 18 12.50 3.08 -5.20
C LEU A 18 13.38 3.89 -4.24
N GLY A 19 14.31 4.70 -4.76
CA GLY A 19 15.18 5.57 -3.98
C GLY A 19 15.80 4.86 -2.77
N HIS A 20 15.67 5.44 -1.58
CA HIS A 20 16.07 4.82 -0.31
C HIS A 20 14.90 4.02 0.27
N SER A 21 14.81 2.74 -0.07
CA SER A 21 13.80 1.86 0.49
C SER A 21 14.22 1.35 1.87
N PHE A 22 13.49 1.76 2.91
CA PHE A 22 13.61 1.24 4.27
C PHE A 22 13.43 -0.28 4.34
N SER A 23 12.61 -0.86 3.45
CA SER A 23 12.25 -2.28 3.49
C SER A 23 13.45 -3.21 3.32
N MET A 24 14.38 -2.87 2.41
CA MET A 24 15.53 -3.72 2.13
C MET A 24 16.44 -3.86 3.35
N GLU A 25 16.79 -2.75 4.00
CA GLU A 25 17.61 -2.74 5.21
C GLU A 25 16.90 -3.46 6.35
N TYR A 26 15.65 -3.09 6.64
CA TYR A 26 14.85 -3.69 7.71
C TYR A 26 14.71 -5.21 7.59
N PHE A 27 14.37 -5.73 6.40
CA PHE A 27 14.16 -7.18 6.25
C PHE A 27 15.48 -7.94 6.28
N ASN A 28 16.57 -7.42 5.75
CA ASN A 28 17.87 -8.08 5.81
C ASN A 28 18.39 -8.15 7.26
N GLU A 29 18.29 -7.07 8.04
CA GLU A 29 18.60 -7.09 9.48
C GLU A 29 17.72 -8.09 10.24
N LYS A 30 16.43 -8.12 9.94
CA LYS A 30 15.50 -9.07 10.53
C LYS A 30 15.87 -10.52 10.19
N PHE A 31 16.18 -10.83 8.94
CA PHE A 31 16.58 -12.16 8.52
C PHE A 31 17.85 -12.61 9.21
N GLU A 32 18.83 -11.73 9.35
CA GLU A 32 20.08 -12.00 10.06
C GLU A 32 19.81 -12.25 11.55
N SER A 33 19.08 -11.35 12.23
CA SER A 33 18.81 -11.45 13.66
C SER A 33 17.99 -12.68 14.05
N GLU A 34 17.10 -13.13 13.15
CA GLU A 34 16.25 -14.31 13.37
C GLU A 34 16.83 -15.60 12.76
N ASN A 35 18.04 -15.55 12.20
CA ASN A 35 18.72 -16.67 11.51
C ASN A 35 17.85 -17.28 10.39
N ILE A 36 17.12 -16.44 9.64
CA ILE A 36 16.33 -16.82 8.48
C ILE A 36 17.23 -16.85 7.25
N ASN A 37 17.35 -18.01 6.58
CA ASN A 37 18.13 -18.12 5.34
C ASN A 37 17.40 -17.46 4.15
N ALA A 38 17.38 -16.13 4.15
CA ALA A 38 16.71 -15.32 3.14
C ALA A 38 17.46 -14.02 2.87
N GLU A 39 17.10 -13.38 1.77
CA GLU A 39 17.60 -12.07 1.36
C GLU A 39 16.44 -11.23 0.84
N TYR A 40 16.54 -9.91 1.00
CA TYR A 40 15.60 -8.96 0.46
C TYR A 40 16.29 -7.95 -0.46
N MET A 41 15.76 -7.75 -1.67
CA MET A 41 16.31 -6.87 -2.70
C MET A 41 15.27 -5.86 -3.18
N ASN A 42 15.75 -4.76 -3.75
CA ASN A 42 14.90 -3.80 -4.50
C ASN A 42 14.95 -4.14 -5.99
N PHE A 43 13.79 -4.30 -6.59
CA PHE A 43 13.60 -4.47 -8.05
C PHE A 43 12.98 -3.18 -8.60
N GLU A 44 13.83 -2.23 -8.93
CA GLU A 44 13.42 -0.96 -9.53
C GLU A 44 13.22 -1.16 -11.03
N ILE A 45 11.98 -1.17 -11.48
CA ILE A 45 11.60 -1.34 -12.89
C ILE A 45 10.77 -0.15 -13.36
N GLU A 46 10.99 0.32 -14.57
CA GLU A 46 10.28 1.47 -15.14
C GLU A 46 8.91 1.08 -15.70
N ASP A 47 8.73 -0.18 -16.07
CA ASP A 47 7.47 -0.74 -16.57
C ASP A 47 7.11 -2.01 -15.81
N ILE A 48 5.86 -2.13 -15.38
CA ILE A 48 5.34 -3.34 -14.72
C ILE A 48 5.40 -4.57 -15.62
N GLY A 49 5.47 -4.39 -16.95
CA GLY A 49 5.66 -5.47 -17.93
C GLY A 49 6.92 -6.30 -17.67
N ASP A 50 7.96 -5.69 -17.08
CA ASP A 50 9.23 -6.36 -16.76
C ASP A 50 9.11 -7.31 -15.56
N LEU A 51 7.97 -7.34 -14.84
CA LEU A 51 7.75 -8.23 -13.68
C LEU A 51 8.05 -9.69 -13.99
N MET A 52 7.63 -10.17 -15.17
CA MET A 52 7.82 -11.58 -15.53
C MET A 52 9.29 -11.89 -15.84
N GLU A 53 10.05 -10.92 -16.35
CA GLU A 53 11.49 -11.05 -16.57
C GLU A 53 12.23 -11.14 -15.23
N VAL A 54 11.88 -10.28 -14.26
CA VAL A 54 12.42 -10.36 -12.88
C VAL A 54 12.14 -11.73 -12.28
N ILE A 55 10.93 -12.27 -12.40
CA ILE A 55 10.57 -13.58 -11.86
C ILE A 55 11.35 -14.71 -12.53
N ALA A 56 11.64 -14.59 -13.83
CA ALA A 56 12.41 -15.58 -14.59
C ALA A 56 13.91 -15.52 -14.25
N GLU A 57 14.46 -14.33 -14.04
CA GLU A 57 15.89 -14.11 -13.72
C GLU A 57 16.24 -14.63 -12.31
N TYR A 58 15.26 -14.60 -11.37
CA TYR A 58 15.49 -14.99 -9.98
C TYR A 58 14.65 -16.23 -9.60
N PRO A 59 15.11 -17.45 -9.89
CA PRO A 59 14.34 -18.68 -9.63
C PRO A 59 14.09 -18.95 -8.15
N ASN A 60 14.88 -18.40 -7.23
CA ASN A 60 14.72 -18.48 -5.78
C ASN A 60 13.81 -17.34 -5.20
N LEU A 61 13.24 -16.49 -6.05
CA LEU A 61 12.32 -15.43 -5.62
C LEU A 61 10.99 -16.04 -5.16
N CYS A 62 10.67 -15.84 -3.86
CA CYS A 62 9.51 -16.43 -3.19
C CYS A 62 8.36 -15.43 -2.97
N GLY A 63 8.63 -14.13 -3.05
CA GLY A 63 7.60 -13.12 -2.90
C GLY A 63 8.11 -11.70 -3.10
N LEU A 64 7.17 -10.82 -3.41
CA LEU A 64 7.42 -9.41 -3.64
C LEU A 64 6.46 -8.54 -2.83
N ASN A 65 6.98 -7.48 -2.24
CA ASN A 65 6.15 -6.32 -1.94
C ASN A 65 5.99 -5.48 -3.21
N VAL A 66 4.84 -4.84 -3.35
CA VAL A 66 4.52 -3.95 -4.47
C VAL A 66 4.23 -2.57 -3.92
N THR A 67 4.96 -1.56 -4.42
CA THR A 67 4.73 -0.17 -4.04
C THR A 67 4.33 0.69 -5.24
N TYR A 68 4.33 2.00 -5.05
CA TYR A 68 4.03 2.97 -6.10
C TYR A 68 4.95 2.76 -7.33
N PRO A 69 4.44 2.84 -8.56
CA PRO A 69 3.04 3.09 -8.93
C PRO A 69 2.22 1.80 -9.15
N TYR A 70 2.74 0.60 -8.87
CA TYR A 70 2.32 -0.68 -9.42
C TYR A 70 1.21 -1.42 -8.67
N LYS A 71 0.76 -0.95 -7.49
CA LYS A 71 -0.25 -1.66 -6.67
C LYS A 71 -1.56 -2.01 -7.41
N GLU A 72 -1.95 -1.23 -8.40
CA GLU A 72 -3.11 -1.47 -9.26
C GLU A 72 -2.72 -2.12 -10.60
N GLN A 73 -1.60 -1.66 -11.18
CA GLN A 73 -1.15 -2.10 -12.50
C GLN A 73 -0.70 -3.57 -12.51
N VAL A 74 -0.33 -4.13 -11.35
CA VAL A 74 0.11 -5.52 -11.22
C VAL A 74 -1.03 -6.54 -11.32
N LEU A 75 -2.28 -6.12 -11.12
CA LEU A 75 -3.44 -7.03 -11.08
C LEU A 75 -3.57 -7.96 -12.29
N PRO A 76 -3.35 -7.51 -13.55
CA PRO A 76 -3.45 -8.38 -14.74
C PRO A 76 -2.39 -9.48 -14.80
N TYR A 77 -1.29 -9.34 -14.07
CA TYR A 77 -0.17 -10.29 -14.07
C TYR A 77 -0.34 -11.43 -13.04
N LEU A 78 -1.35 -11.31 -12.16
CA LEU A 78 -1.55 -12.26 -11.06
C LEU A 78 -2.40 -13.45 -11.49
N THR A 79 -2.00 -14.65 -11.07
CA THR A 79 -2.76 -15.90 -11.28
C THR A 79 -4.02 -15.93 -10.41
N SER A 80 -3.92 -15.40 -9.20
CA SER A 80 -5.03 -15.32 -8.24
C SER A 80 -4.88 -14.13 -7.30
N ILE A 81 -6.00 -13.64 -6.75
CA ILE A 81 -6.04 -12.49 -5.85
C ILE A 81 -6.90 -12.84 -4.66
N ASP A 82 -6.41 -12.55 -3.46
CA ASP A 82 -7.18 -12.66 -2.21
C ASP A 82 -8.44 -11.80 -2.23
N ASP A 83 -9.52 -12.27 -1.56
CA ASP A 83 -10.82 -11.60 -1.62
C ASP A 83 -10.77 -10.15 -1.11
N ALA A 84 -9.98 -9.87 -0.07
CA ALA A 84 -9.82 -8.51 0.42
C ALA A 84 -9.07 -7.64 -0.61
N ALA A 85 -7.96 -8.12 -1.16
CA ALA A 85 -7.20 -7.41 -2.20
C ALA A 85 -8.03 -7.19 -3.47
N LYS A 86 -8.88 -8.16 -3.82
CA LYS A 86 -9.83 -8.04 -4.94
C LYS A 86 -10.89 -6.96 -4.69
N ALA A 87 -11.46 -6.92 -3.48
CA ALA A 87 -12.43 -5.89 -3.10
C ALA A 87 -11.80 -4.49 -3.02
N ILE A 88 -10.53 -4.39 -2.67
CA ILE A 88 -9.75 -3.15 -2.65
C ILE A 88 -9.40 -2.70 -4.07
N GLY A 89 -9.16 -3.64 -4.98
CA GLY A 89 -8.65 -3.37 -6.33
C GLY A 89 -7.18 -2.93 -6.34
N ALA A 90 -6.38 -3.36 -5.35
CA ALA A 90 -4.95 -3.09 -5.26
C ALA A 90 -4.23 -4.20 -4.48
N VAL A 91 -3.01 -4.52 -4.90
CA VAL A 91 -2.13 -5.54 -4.31
C VAL A 91 -0.82 -4.87 -3.88
N ASN A 92 -0.37 -5.16 -2.66
CA ASN A 92 0.93 -4.73 -2.15
C ASN A 92 1.85 -5.89 -1.75
N VAL A 93 1.37 -7.15 -1.86
CA VAL A 93 2.17 -8.35 -1.61
C VAL A 93 1.83 -9.40 -2.67
N ILE A 94 2.85 -9.97 -3.29
CA ILE A 94 2.74 -11.12 -4.19
C ILE A 94 3.46 -12.30 -3.55
N LYS A 95 2.76 -13.40 -3.35
CA LYS A 95 3.38 -14.69 -3.06
C LYS A 95 3.66 -15.41 -4.38
N ILE A 96 4.89 -15.88 -4.54
CA ILE A 96 5.35 -16.62 -5.71
C ILE A 96 5.48 -18.09 -5.30
N THR A 97 4.78 -18.95 -5.98
CA THR A 97 4.85 -20.40 -5.78
C THR A 97 5.26 -21.05 -7.09
N ARG A 98 6.28 -21.93 -7.06
CA ARG A 98 6.75 -22.64 -8.24
C ARG A 98 6.36 -24.10 -8.14
N GLY A 99 5.75 -24.61 -9.19
CA GLY A 99 5.42 -26.02 -9.34
C GLY A 99 6.61 -26.87 -9.82
N PRO A 100 6.39 -28.17 -10.02
CA PRO A 100 7.47 -29.10 -10.41
C PRO A 100 7.97 -28.93 -11.86
N LYS A 101 7.31 -28.13 -12.67
CA LYS A 101 7.73 -27.81 -14.03
C LYS A 101 8.27 -26.38 -14.08
N ASP A 102 9.31 -26.13 -14.87
CA ASP A 102 10.00 -24.84 -14.95
C ASP A 102 9.08 -23.63 -15.27
N ASN A 103 7.97 -23.86 -15.95
CA ASN A 103 7.02 -22.81 -16.33
C ASN A 103 5.76 -22.75 -15.43
N ASP A 104 5.74 -23.52 -14.34
CA ASP A 104 4.59 -23.56 -13.44
C ASP A 104 4.79 -22.58 -12.28
N VAL A 105 4.48 -21.30 -12.55
CA VAL A 105 4.60 -20.21 -11.57
C VAL A 105 3.23 -19.64 -11.25
N GLU A 106 2.84 -19.73 -9.97
CA GLU A 106 1.62 -19.11 -9.44
C GLU A 106 1.99 -17.80 -8.73
N LEU A 107 1.33 -16.70 -9.14
CA LEU A 107 1.44 -15.38 -8.53
C LEU A 107 0.14 -15.06 -7.79
N ARG A 108 0.17 -15.11 -6.46
CA ARG A 108 -1.01 -14.79 -5.65
C ARG A 108 -0.86 -13.45 -4.95
N GLY A 109 -1.81 -12.54 -5.23
CA GLY A 109 -1.82 -11.17 -4.71
C GLY A 109 -2.59 -11.01 -3.41
N TYR A 110 -2.07 -10.17 -2.51
CA TYR A 110 -2.67 -9.81 -1.22
C TYR A 110 -2.55 -8.30 -0.97
N ASN A 111 -3.34 -7.81 0.01
CA ASN A 111 -3.19 -6.44 0.49
C ASN A 111 -3.05 -6.41 2.02
N SER A 112 -1.83 -6.18 2.49
CA SER A 112 -1.50 -6.07 3.92
C SER A 112 -1.64 -4.64 4.47
N ASP A 113 -1.69 -3.61 3.62
CA ASP A 113 -1.83 -2.21 4.04
C ASP A 113 -3.12 -2.01 4.85
N THR A 114 -4.19 -2.69 4.43
CA THR A 114 -5.49 -2.64 5.10
C THR A 114 -5.41 -3.09 6.55
N ILE A 115 -4.72 -4.20 6.82
CA ILE A 115 -4.58 -4.76 8.18
C ILE A 115 -3.75 -3.84 9.05
N GLY A 116 -2.64 -3.34 8.52
CA GLY A 116 -1.76 -2.40 9.22
C GLY A 116 -2.50 -1.12 9.59
N PHE A 117 -3.18 -0.51 8.63
CA PHE A 117 -3.96 0.70 8.86
C PHE A 117 -5.12 0.48 9.86
N MET A 118 -5.89 -0.62 9.71
CA MET A 118 -6.98 -0.92 10.65
C MET A 118 -6.49 -0.97 12.09
N LYS A 119 -5.45 -1.77 12.34
CA LYS A 119 -4.89 -1.93 13.70
C LYS A 119 -4.37 -0.62 14.28
N SER A 120 -3.81 0.26 13.44
CA SER A 120 -3.26 1.54 13.90
C SER A 120 -4.32 2.61 14.15
N VAL A 121 -5.44 2.60 13.41
CA VAL A 121 -6.50 3.61 13.53
C VAL A 121 -7.60 3.21 14.53
N GLU A 122 -7.84 1.91 14.70
CA GLU A 122 -8.91 1.36 15.55
C GLU A 122 -8.94 1.95 16.99
N PRO A 123 -7.79 2.15 17.70
CA PRO A 123 -7.80 2.73 19.03
C PRO A 123 -8.34 4.17 19.11
N PHE A 124 -8.35 4.87 17.96
CA PHE A 124 -8.81 6.27 17.88
C PHE A 124 -10.24 6.40 17.37
N VAL A 125 -10.86 5.30 16.93
CA VAL A 125 -12.25 5.27 16.46
C VAL A 125 -13.20 5.27 17.67
N ASN A 126 -14.20 6.16 17.65
CA ASN A 126 -15.22 6.26 18.69
C ASN A 126 -16.52 6.82 18.08
N GLU A 127 -17.56 6.98 18.92
CA GLU A 127 -18.88 7.46 18.48
C GLU A 127 -18.86 8.85 17.82
N ASN A 128 -17.87 9.68 18.14
CA ASN A 128 -17.74 11.02 17.57
C ASN A 128 -16.92 11.03 16.26
N ARG A 129 -16.35 9.88 15.85
CA ARG A 129 -15.49 9.72 14.67
C ARG A 129 -16.04 8.67 13.71
N LYS A 130 -17.25 8.91 13.21
CA LYS A 130 -17.95 7.99 12.29
C LYS A 130 -17.80 8.36 10.81
N LYS A 131 -17.16 9.50 10.50
CA LYS A 131 -16.93 9.96 9.14
C LYS A 131 -15.48 10.36 8.94
N ALA A 132 -14.95 10.00 7.78
CA ALA A 132 -13.57 10.25 7.37
C ALA A 132 -13.49 10.91 5.99
N MET A 133 -12.52 11.79 5.80
CA MET A 133 -12.03 12.21 4.49
C MET A 133 -10.72 11.50 4.20
N VAL A 134 -10.62 10.89 3.03
CA VAL A 134 -9.38 10.29 2.53
C VAL A 134 -8.91 11.11 1.34
N LEU A 135 -7.72 11.69 1.49
CA LEU A 135 -7.09 12.55 0.49
C LEU A 135 -6.26 11.67 -0.45
N GLY A 136 -6.62 11.66 -1.73
CA GLY A 136 -6.00 10.81 -2.75
C GLY A 136 -6.92 9.67 -3.22
N THR A 137 -6.59 9.07 -4.37
CA THR A 137 -7.39 8.03 -5.04
C THR A 137 -6.58 6.83 -5.53
N GLY A 138 -5.28 6.74 -5.17
CA GLY A 138 -4.40 5.63 -5.53
C GLY A 138 -4.59 4.36 -4.69
N GLY A 139 -3.76 3.36 -4.90
CA GLY A 139 -3.86 2.05 -4.24
C GLY A 139 -3.87 2.12 -2.71
N ALA A 140 -3.09 3.01 -2.09
CA ALA A 140 -3.10 3.22 -0.65
C ALA A 140 -4.45 3.78 -0.16
N SER A 141 -5.03 4.76 -0.89
CA SER A 141 -6.35 5.31 -0.59
C SER A 141 -7.46 4.26 -0.67
N LYS A 142 -7.38 3.33 -1.61
CA LYS A 142 -8.33 2.21 -1.74
C LYS A 142 -8.27 1.29 -0.52
N ALA A 143 -7.07 0.92 -0.07
CA ALA A 143 -6.86 0.09 1.11
C ALA A 143 -7.40 0.78 2.39
N VAL A 144 -7.08 2.06 2.59
CA VAL A 144 -7.58 2.89 3.69
C VAL A 144 -9.10 2.99 3.68
N THR A 145 -9.68 3.28 2.51
CA THR A 145 -11.14 3.38 2.34
C THR A 145 -11.84 2.06 2.70
N TYR A 146 -11.29 0.95 2.24
CA TYR A 146 -11.80 -0.38 2.59
C TYR A 146 -11.72 -0.62 4.09
N ALA A 147 -10.59 -0.33 4.72
CA ALA A 147 -10.38 -0.49 6.16
C ALA A 147 -11.36 0.35 6.99
N LEU A 148 -11.51 1.64 6.67
CA LEU A 148 -12.44 2.54 7.36
C LEU A 148 -13.89 2.06 7.25
N ARG A 149 -14.31 1.63 6.06
CA ARG A 149 -15.64 1.08 5.85
C ARG A 149 -15.88 -0.20 6.65
N LYS A 150 -14.87 -1.08 6.79
CA LYS A 150 -14.93 -2.27 7.66
C LYS A 150 -15.09 -1.91 9.13
N LEU A 151 -14.56 -0.76 9.55
CA LEU A 151 -14.75 -0.20 10.91
C LEU A 151 -16.09 0.57 11.08
N GLY A 152 -16.97 0.53 10.06
CA GLY A 152 -18.26 1.22 10.10
C GLY A 152 -18.16 2.74 9.93
N ILE A 153 -17.07 3.24 9.33
CA ILE A 153 -16.81 4.67 9.11
C ILE A 153 -17.24 5.02 7.68
N GLU A 154 -18.07 6.05 7.53
CA GLU A 154 -18.42 6.64 6.24
C GLU A 154 -17.23 7.40 5.66
N VAL A 155 -16.92 7.17 4.39
CA VAL A 155 -15.73 7.73 3.75
C VAL A 155 -16.09 8.63 2.59
N MET A 156 -15.58 9.86 2.64
CA MET A 156 -15.55 10.82 1.55
C MET A 156 -14.15 10.82 0.93
N LEU A 157 -14.08 10.62 -0.39
CA LEU A 157 -12.83 10.73 -1.14
C LEU A 157 -12.61 12.15 -1.63
N VAL A 158 -11.39 12.65 -1.45
CA VAL A 158 -10.98 13.97 -1.91
C VAL A 158 -9.80 13.83 -2.87
N SER A 159 -9.88 14.49 -4.02
CA SER A 159 -8.89 14.41 -5.08
C SER A 159 -8.68 15.78 -5.76
N ARG A 160 -7.58 15.93 -6.49
CA ARG A 160 -7.33 17.08 -7.36
C ARG A 160 -8.29 17.14 -8.55
N GLN A 161 -8.79 15.99 -8.98
CA GLN A 161 -9.70 15.86 -10.11
C GLN A 161 -11.06 15.38 -9.61
N LYS A 162 -12.11 16.07 -10.04
CA LYS A 162 -13.49 15.68 -9.75
C LYS A 162 -13.89 14.43 -10.52
N SER A 163 -14.59 13.54 -9.82
CA SER A 163 -15.31 12.41 -10.43
C SER A 163 -16.66 12.23 -9.73
N ALA A 164 -17.47 11.31 -10.22
CA ALA A 164 -18.74 10.98 -9.54
C ALA A 164 -18.56 10.47 -8.09
N ALA A 165 -17.36 9.95 -7.77
CA ALA A 165 -17.05 9.38 -6.46
C ALA A 165 -16.14 10.25 -5.59
N THR A 166 -15.69 11.43 -6.07
CA THR A 166 -14.71 12.29 -5.37
C THR A 166 -15.17 13.74 -5.31
N HIS A 167 -14.78 14.41 -4.22
CA HIS A 167 -14.79 15.86 -4.10
C HIS A 167 -13.42 16.45 -4.45
N THR A 168 -13.40 17.70 -4.87
CA THR A 168 -12.15 18.46 -5.01
C THR A 168 -11.86 19.26 -3.74
N TYR A 169 -10.61 19.71 -3.56
CA TYR A 169 -10.22 20.45 -2.34
C TYR A 169 -10.94 21.80 -2.20
N ASP A 170 -11.24 22.46 -3.30
CA ASP A 170 -11.98 23.75 -3.35
C ASP A 170 -13.47 23.60 -3.01
N GLU A 171 -14.03 22.41 -3.15
CA GLU A 171 -15.41 22.11 -2.74
C GLU A 171 -15.56 21.92 -1.22
N LEU A 172 -14.44 21.76 -0.47
CA LEU A 172 -14.47 21.45 0.96
C LEU A 172 -14.89 22.66 1.79
N THR A 173 -16.07 22.56 2.39
CA THR A 173 -16.60 23.59 3.30
C THR A 173 -16.21 23.29 4.75
N LYS A 174 -16.30 24.32 5.62
CA LYS A 174 -16.12 24.17 7.06
C LYS A 174 -17.09 23.15 7.67
N ALA A 175 -18.33 23.09 7.16
CA ALA A 175 -19.31 22.12 7.62
C ALA A 175 -18.89 20.70 7.31
N MET A 176 -18.44 20.43 6.07
CA MET A 176 -17.95 19.11 5.65
C MET A 176 -16.76 18.67 6.50
N VAL A 177 -15.77 19.55 6.70
CA VAL A 177 -14.59 19.21 7.53
C VAL A 177 -15.01 18.96 8.99
N ASN A 178 -15.93 19.77 9.54
CA ASN A 178 -16.42 19.55 10.90
C ASN A 178 -17.21 18.26 11.07
N GLU A 179 -17.85 17.75 10.05
CA GLU A 179 -18.58 16.48 10.09
C GLU A 179 -17.64 15.27 10.02
N HIS A 180 -16.55 15.38 9.26
CA HIS A 180 -15.56 14.31 9.02
C HIS A 180 -14.39 14.44 9.99
N LYS A 181 -14.45 13.74 11.13
CA LYS A 181 -13.46 13.87 12.21
C LYS A 181 -12.17 13.10 12.00
N ILE A 182 -12.09 12.27 10.96
CA ILE A 182 -10.88 11.54 10.58
C ILE A 182 -10.44 12.09 9.21
N ILE A 183 -9.22 12.59 9.12
CA ILE A 183 -8.61 13.07 7.88
C ILE A 183 -7.37 12.22 7.62
N VAL A 184 -7.34 11.51 6.49
CA VAL A 184 -6.23 10.63 6.14
C VAL A 184 -5.53 11.16 4.90
N ASN A 185 -4.25 11.48 5.01
CA ASN A 185 -3.41 11.73 3.84
C ASN A 185 -2.96 10.39 3.24
N ALA A 186 -3.49 10.06 2.07
CA ALA A 186 -3.11 8.91 1.24
C ALA A 186 -2.55 9.35 -0.12
N THR A 187 -2.06 10.60 -0.20
CA THR A 187 -1.33 11.14 -1.35
C THR A 187 0.18 10.95 -1.15
N PRO A 188 1.00 11.06 -2.20
CA PRO A 188 2.46 11.08 -2.06
C PRO A 188 3.03 12.43 -1.60
N LEU A 189 2.18 13.44 -1.34
CA LEU A 189 2.63 14.77 -0.90
C LEU A 189 3.17 14.70 0.53
N GLY A 190 4.37 15.23 0.73
CA GLY A 190 5.14 15.12 1.97
C GLY A 190 6.19 14.00 1.97
N MET A 191 6.23 13.16 0.91
CA MET A 191 7.25 12.12 0.78
C MET A 191 8.59 12.71 0.35
N PHE A 192 9.69 12.17 0.88
CA PHE A 192 11.03 12.50 0.44
C PHE A 192 11.18 12.33 -1.09
N PRO A 193 11.88 13.22 -1.82
CA PRO A 193 12.62 14.39 -1.31
C PRO A 193 11.77 15.66 -1.10
N HIS A 194 10.47 15.66 -1.42
CA HIS A 194 9.58 16.83 -1.37
C HIS A 194 8.78 16.90 -0.06
N THR A 195 9.50 16.87 1.06
CA THR A 195 8.91 16.81 2.41
C THR A 195 8.17 18.09 2.85
N ASP A 196 8.36 19.19 2.12
CA ASP A 196 7.72 20.49 2.31
C ASP A 196 6.35 20.59 1.63
N THR A 197 5.92 19.56 0.91
CA THR A 197 4.63 19.54 0.21
C THR A 197 3.54 18.91 1.08
N CYS A 198 2.30 19.39 0.92
CA CYS A 198 1.14 18.80 1.56
C CYS A 198 -0.11 18.93 0.64
N PRO A 199 -1.18 18.14 0.87
CA PRO A 199 -2.45 18.33 0.19
C PRO A 199 -3.01 19.75 0.39
N ASP A 200 -3.68 20.30 -0.62
CA ASP A 200 -4.34 21.62 -0.55
C ASP A 200 -5.65 21.54 0.25
N PHE A 201 -5.55 20.95 1.44
CA PHE A 201 -6.66 20.76 2.35
C PHE A 201 -6.87 22.03 3.20
N PRO A 202 -8.12 22.44 3.49
CA PRO A 202 -8.39 23.65 4.27
C PRO A 202 -8.10 23.44 5.77
N TYR A 203 -6.84 23.29 6.16
CA TYR A 203 -6.36 23.01 7.53
C TYR A 203 -6.89 23.96 8.58
N ARG A 204 -7.23 25.20 8.19
CA ARG A 204 -7.85 26.20 9.08
C ARG A 204 -9.19 25.78 9.70
N PHE A 205 -9.84 24.75 9.13
CA PHE A 205 -11.11 24.22 9.64
C PHE A 205 -10.92 23.07 10.64
N LEU A 206 -9.70 22.60 10.84
CA LEU A 206 -9.41 21.55 11.82
C LEU A 206 -9.55 22.08 13.25
N GLY A 207 -9.98 21.21 14.15
CA GLY A 207 -10.09 21.47 15.58
C GLY A 207 -9.59 20.28 16.41
N LYS A 208 -9.55 20.42 17.71
CA LYS A 208 -8.99 19.43 18.67
C LYS A 208 -9.65 18.04 18.62
N SER A 209 -10.86 17.95 18.07
CA SER A 209 -11.59 16.66 17.94
C SER A 209 -11.21 15.87 16.69
N HIS A 210 -10.49 16.47 15.73
CA HIS A 210 -10.07 15.78 14.54
C HIS A 210 -8.88 14.85 14.84
N LEU A 211 -8.86 13.72 14.13
CA LEU A 211 -7.73 12.82 13.97
C LEU A 211 -7.15 13.07 12.59
N CYS A 212 -5.91 13.52 12.52
CA CYS A 212 -5.16 13.59 11.26
C CYS A 212 -4.20 12.40 11.23
N TYR A 213 -4.32 11.59 10.18
CA TYR A 213 -3.50 10.40 9.97
C TYR A 213 -2.75 10.57 8.66
N ASP A 214 -1.43 10.41 8.70
CA ASP A 214 -0.59 10.47 7.50
C ASP A 214 -0.04 9.08 7.19
N LEU A 215 -0.11 8.67 5.91
CA LEU A 215 0.51 7.42 5.45
C LEU A 215 1.98 7.61 5.05
N ILE A 216 2.44 8.87 4.98
CA ILE A 216 3.83 9.17 4.68
C ILE A 216 4.67 8.99 5.94
N TYR A 217 5.74 8.26 5.81
CA TYR A 217 6.83 8.15 6.79
C TYR A 217 8.14 8.45 6.06
N ASN A 218 8.97 9.30 6.63
CA ASN A 218 10.27 9.72 6.10
C ASN A 218 11.40 9.27 7.03
#